data_53e4dfc7439701b5f21b9ec6987c6ab3
#
_entry.id   53e4dfc7439701b5f21b9ec6987c6ab3
#
_cell.length_a   1.000
_cell.length_b   1.000
_cell.length_c   1.000
_cell.angle_alpha   90.00
_cell.angle_beta   90.00
_cell.angle_gamma   90.00
#
_symmetry.space_group_name_H-M   'P 1'
#
loop_
_entity.id
_entity.type
_entity.pdbx_description
1 polymer ?
#
loop_
_entity_poly.entity_id
_entity_poly.type
_entity_poly.pdbx_seq_one_letter_code
_entity_poly.pdbx_strand_id
1 'polypeptide(L)'
;MSSKILFILHLPPPIHGAAMMGKYIQESELIDSSFDSYCINLATAGSLSDIGRTSFKKLLRYVLLLKHIYHVVRDIHPELVYITPNAGGKAFFKDFIVVQILKCMGYKVIVHYHNKGVSAYQSKWVYNFLYKRFFSNLKIILLAENLYKDIAKYVKREDIYICPNGIPNSCKEELKARRNNEVPHLLFLSNLLISKGVTVLLDALKILKEKEYT
;
A
#
# COMPACT_ATOMS: atom_id res chain seq x y z
N MET A 1 -6.26 1.14 -30.10
CA MET A 1 -5.06 0.72 -29.31
C MET A 1 -5.45 0.83 -27.85
N SER A 2 -5.17 -0.19 -27.02
CA SER A 2 -5.43 -0.09 -25.58
C SER A 2 -4.40 0.85 -24.94
N SER A 3 -4.85 1.64 -23.96
CA SER A 3 -3.94 2.56 -23.22
C SER A 3 -2.89 1.78 -22.43
N LYS A 4 -1.64 2.22 -22.50
CA LYS A 4 -0.53 1.62 -21.78
C LYS A 4 -0.47 2.14 -20.36
N ILE A 5 -0.51 1.25 -19.38
CA ILE A 5 -0.41 1.58 -17.95
C ILE A 5 0.76 0.84 -17.31
N LEU A 6 1.60 1.57 -16.59
CA LEU A 6 2.62 0.99 -15.75
C LEU A 6 2.17 0.99 -14.28
N PHE A 7 2.07 -0.18 -13.70
CA PHE A 7 1.81 -0.42 -12.29
C PHE A 7 3.12 -0.60 -11.53
N ILE A 8 3.39 0.24 -10.53
CA ILE A 8 4.54 0.12 -9.61
C ILE A 8 3.98 -0.22 -8.24
N LEU A 9 3.99 -1.51 -7.90
CA LEU A 9 3.24 -2.09 -6.79
C LEU A 9 4.16 -2.74 -5.76
N HIS A 10 3.71 -2.81 -4.52
CA HIS A 10 4.26 -3.78 -3.59
C HIS A 10 3.65 -5.15 -3.91
N LEU A 11 4.50 -6.15 -4.17
CA LEU A 11 4.10 -7.53 -4.44
C LEU A 11 4.68 -8.47 -3.38
N PRO A 12 4.03 -9.60 -3.09
CA PRO A 12 4.62 -10.64 -2.24
C PRO A 12 5.89 -11.25 -2.88
N PRO A 13 6.86 -11.75 -2.10
CA PRO A 13 7.03 -11.61 -0.67
C PRO A 13 7.56 -10.22 -0.26
N PRO A 14 7.37 -9.77 1.00
CA PRO A 14 6.64 -10.41 2.09
C PRO A 14 5.11 -10.20 1.97
N ILE A 15 4.34 -11.14 2.54
CA ILE A 15 2.87 -11.08 2.55
C ILE A 15 2.43 -10.03 3.58
N HIS A 16 1.75 -8.98 3.10
CA HIS A 16 1.07 -7.96 3.89
C HIS A 16 -0.04 -7.30 3.06
N GLY A 17 -0.95 -6.57 3.70
CA GLY A 17 -2.16 -6.05 3.04
C GLY A 17 -1.91 -5.34 1.71
N ALA A 18 -0.98 -4.38 1.67
CA ALA A 18 -0.67 -3.66 0.43
C ALA A 18 -0.09 -4.58 -0.67
N ALA A 19 0.74 -5.58 -0.28
CA ALA A 19 1.30 -6.53 -1.25
C ALA A 19 0.23 -7.47 -1.82
N MET A 20 -0.76 -7.87 -1.01
CA MET A 20 -1.88 -8.67 -1.49
C MET A 20 -2.78 -7.87 -2.44
N MET A 21 -3.04 -6.58 -2.15
CA MET A 21 -3.76 -5.72 -3.09
C MET A 21 -3.00 -5.54 -4.39
N GLY A 22 -1.67 -5.36 -4.32
CA GLY A 22 -0.82 -5.30 -5.51
C GLY A 22 -0.91 -6.58 -6.35
N LYS A 23 -0.89 -7.75 -5.69
CA LYS A 23 -1.08 -9.04 -6.37
C LYS A 23 -2.45 -9.12 -7.06
N TYR A 24 -3.54 -8.73 -6.40
CA TYR A 24 -4.88 -8.75 -7.01
C TYR A 24 -5.01 -7.78 -8.20
N ILE A 25 -4.33 -6.64 -8.16
CA ILE A 25 -4.25 -5.73 -9.30
C ILE A 25 -3.50 -6.40 -10.45
N GLN A 26 -2.36 -7.03 -10.18
CA GLN A 26 -1.54 -7.69 -11.19
C GLN A 26 -2.23 -8.90 -11.84
N GLU A 27 -3.08 -9.63 -11.08
CA GLU A 27 -3.80 -10.82 -11.54
C GLU A 27 -5.23 -10.49 -12.03
N SER A 28 -5.56 -9.22 -12.23
CA SER A 28 -6.92 -8.80 -12.61
C SER A 28 -7.16 -8.96 -14.11
N GLU A 29 -8.00 -9.91 -14.48
CA GLU A 29 -8.46 -10.11 -15.87
C GLU A 29 -9.13 -8.87 -16.45
N LEU A 30 -9.82 -8.08 -15.61
CA LEU A 30 -10.44 -6.83 -16.04
C LEU A 30 -9.39 -5.79 -16.45
N ILE A 31 -8.29 -5.68 -15.72
CA ILE A 31 -7.19 -4.77 -16.05
C ILE A 31 -6.51 -5.24 -17.33
N ASP A 32 -6.17 -6.52 -17.43
CA ASP A 32 -5.46 -7.08 -18.59
C ASP A 32 -6.30 -7.02 -19.87
N SER A 33 -7.63 -7.15 -19.77
CA SER A 33 -8.52 -7.00 -20.92
C SER A 33 -8.77 -5.54 -21.31
N SER A 34 -8.60 -4.59 -20.38
CA SER A 34 -8.90 -3.17 -20.60
C SER A 34 -7.70 -2.35 -21.03
N PHE A 35 -6.49 -2.75 -20.60
CA PHE A 35 -5.27 -1.98 -20.78
C PHE A 35 -4.10 -2.86 -21.24
N ASP A 36 -3.12 -2.24 -21.90
CA ASP A 36 -1.80 -2.83 -22.10
C ASP A 36 -1.01 -2.61 -20.81
N SER A 37 -1.05 -3.60 -19.88
CA SER A 37 -0.60 -3.48 -18.51
C SER A 37 0.83 -4.00 -18.31
N TYR A 38 1.65 -3.21 -17.62
CA TYR A 38 3.02 -3.56 -17.21
C TYR A 38 3.13 -3.42 -15.71
N CYS A 39 3.88 -4.32 -15.04
CA CYS A 39 4.01 -4.31 -13.60
C CYS A 39 5.46 -4.37 -13.14
N ILE A 40 5.82 -3.49 -12.19
CA ILE A 40 7.11 -3.48 -11.50
C ILE A 40 6.89 -3.64 -9.99
N ASN A 41 7.65 -4.56 -9.37
CA ASN A 41 7.63 -4.73 -7.92
C ASN A 41 8.48 -3.66 -7.22
N LEU A 42 7.84 -2.82 -6.39
CA LEU A 42 8.49 -1.77 -5.59
C LEU A 42 9.18 -2.33 -4.33
N ALA A 43 8.91 -3.59 -3.95
CA ALA A 43 9.46 -4.19 -2.75
C ALA A 43 10.98 -4.38 -2.86
N THR A 44 11.71 -3.89 -1.85
CA THR A 44 13.16 -4.11 -1.69
C THR A 44 13.49 -5.06 -0.54
N ALA A 45 12.50 -5.45 0.28
CA ALA A 45 12.63 -6.38 1.39
C ALA A 45 12.27 -7.80 0.92
N GLY A 46 13.09 -8.78 1.30
CA GLY A 46 12.83 -10.19 0.99
C GLY A 46 12.00 -10.92 2.06
N SER A 47 11.93 -10.36 3.29
CA SER A 47 11.20 -10.94 4.41
C SER A 47 10.59 -9.86 5.31
N LEU A 48 9.63 -10.24 6.18
CA LEU A 48 9.03 -9.32 7.16
C LEU A 48 10.07 -8.78 8.16
N SER A 49 11.05 -9.60 8.55
CA SER A 49 12.13 -9.21 9.48
C SER A 49 13.10 -8.19 8.87
N ASP A 50 13.13 -8.09 7.54
CA ASP A 50 13.95 -7.13 6.81
C ASP A 50 13.33 -5.73 6.74
N ILE A 51 12.04 -5.62 7.01
CA ILE A 51 11.34 -4.32 6.92
C ILE A 51 11.92 -3.38 7.98
N GLY A 52 12.31 -2.16 7.54
CA GLY A 52 12.86 -1.13 8.43
C GLY A 52 14.38 -1.21 8.67
N ARG A 53 15.05 -2.33 8.35
CA ARG A 53 16.51 -2.43 8.45
C ARG A 53 17.18 -1.89 7.19
N THR A 54 18.27 -1.12 7.36
CA THR A 54 19.11 -0.64 6.26
C THR A 54 20.29 -1.59 6.06
N SER A 55 20.60 -1.94 4.80
CA SER A 55 21.82 -2.66 4.47
C SER A 55 22.31 -2.21 3.09
N PHE A 56 23.61 -2.35 2.85
CA PHE A 56 24.23 -2.02 1.57
C PHE A 56 23.59 -2.79 0.41
N LYS A 57 23.25 -4.05 0.62
CA LYS A 57 22.54 -4.88 -0.39
C LYS A 57 21.19 -4.28 -0.77
N LYS A 58 20.45 -3.71 0.19
CA LYS A 58 19.17 -3.04 -0.08
C LYS A 58 19.34 -1.72 -0.84
N LEU A 59 20.39 -0.96 -0.53
CA LEU A 59 20.70 0.26 -1.28
C LEU A 59 21.02 -0.07 -2.74
N LEU A 60 21.85 -1.09 -2.97
CA LEU A 60 22.16 -1.55 -4.33
C LEU A 60 20.90 -2.01 -5.08
N ARG A 61 20.08 -2.85 -4.45
CA ARG A 61 18.78 -3.27 -5.04
C ARG A 61 17.90 -2.07 -5.37
N TYR A 62 17.87 -1.06 -4.52
CA TYR A 62 17.09 0.13 -4.76
C TYR A 62 17.62 0.95 -5.96
N VAL A 63 18.92 1.11 -6.09
CA VAL A 63 19.54 1.78 -7.26
C VAL A 63 19.23 1.01 -8.55
N LEU A 64 19.31 -0.32 -8.51
CA LEU A 64 18.95 -1.17 -9.65
C LEU A 64 17.45 -1.05 -9.99
N LEU A 65 16.59 -0.95 -8.98
CA LEU A 65 15.15 -0.72 -9.19
C LEU A 65 14.90 0.64 -9.87
N LEU A 66 15.55 1.72 -9.42
CA LEU A 66 15.42 3.03 -10.06
C LEU A 66 15.86 3.00 -11.52
N LYS A 67 16.99 2.34 -11.79
CA LYS A 67 17.49 2.14 -13.16
C LYS A 67 16.48 1.33 -13.99
N HIS A 68 15.93 0.26 -13.44
CA HIS A 68 14.92 -0.56 -14.12
C HIS A 68 13.67 0.25 -14.44
N ILE A 69 13.12 0.99 -13.47
CA ILE A 69 11.96 1.88 -13.69
C ILE A 69 12.27 2.87 -14.81
N TYR A 70 13.44 3.52 -14.77
CA TYR A 70 13.83 4.49 -15.80
C TYR A 70 13.84 3.89 -17.21
N HIS A 71 14.41 2.68 -17.38
CA HIS A 71 14.43 2.01 -18.68
C HIS A 71 13.05 1.59 -19.13
N VAL A 72 12.29 0.93 -18.26
CA VAL A 72 10.93 0.46 -18.60
C VAL A 72 10.03 1.60 -19.04
N VAL A 73 9.98 2.73 -18.31
CA VAL A 73 9.12 3.86 -18.71
C VAL A 73 9.56 4.48 -20.05
N ARG A 74 10.85 4.43 -20.36
CA ARG A 74 11.36 4.89 -21.66
C ARG A 74 11.05 3.94 -22.80
N ASP A 75 11.02 2.65 -22.54
CA ASP A 75 10.78 1.64 -23.57
C ASP A 75 9.29 1.50 -23.89
N ILE A 76 8.43 1.50 -22.85
CA ILE A 76 6.99 1.30 -23.05
C ILE A 76 6.20 2.57 -23.28
N HIS A 77 6.71 3.75 -22.88
CA HIS A 77 6.02 5.05 -22.94
C HIS A 77 4.59 4.99 -22.38
N PRO A 78 4.40 4.69 -21.07
CA PRO A 78 3.07 4.55 -20.50
C PRO A 78 2.32 5.89 -20.51
N GLU A 79 1.01 5.86 -20.78
CA GLU A 79 0.13 7.03 -20.69
C GLU A 79 -0.14 7.41 -19.23
N LEU A 80 -0.09 6.41 -18.34
CA LEU A 80 -0.31 6.56 -16.91
C LEU A 80 0.61 5.63 -16.11
N VAL A 81 1.18 6.15 -15.03
CA VAL A 81 1.87 5.35 -14.03
C VAL A 81 1.04 5.33 -12.75
N TYR A 82 0.65 4.12 -12.33
CA TYR A 82 -0.03 3.88 -11.06
C TYR A 82 0.97 3.36 -10.05
N ILE A 83 1.05 3.99 -8.87
CA ILE A 83 2.02 3.62 -7.84
C ILE A 83 1.40 3.54 -6.44
N THR A 84 1.83 2.55 -5.64
CA THR A 84 1.40 2.36 -4.24
C THR A 84 2.52 2.68 -3.26
N PRO A 85 2.82 3.98 -2.99
CA PRO A 85 3.93 4.38 -2.14
C PRO A 85 3.57 4.32 -0.65
N ASN A 86 4.59 4.45 0.20
CA ASN A 86 4.43 4.60 1.63
C ASN A 86 4.17 6.07 2.00
N ALA A 87 3.22 6.29 2.93
CA ALA A 87 2.82 7.63 3.36
C ALA A 87 3.84 8.33 4.28
N GLY A 88 4.74 7.59 4.94
CA GLY A 88 5.69 8.17 5.89
C GLY A 88 6.87 7.27 6.23
N GLY A 89 7.68 7.71 7.20
CA GLY A 89 8.88 7.01 7.66
C GLY A 89 10.00 6.96 6.62
N LYS A 90 10.98 6.10 6.83
CA LYS A 90 12.13 5.95 5.91
C LYS A 90 11.73 5.46 4.52
N ALA A 91 10.65 4.70 4.42
CA ALA A 91 10.15 4.17 3.15
C ALA A 91 9.65 5.28 2.23
N PHE A 92 9.02 6.33 2.77
CA PHE A 92 8.59 7.50 2.01
C PHE A 92 9.70 8.14 1.18
N PHE A 93 10.92 8.27 1.73
CA PHE A 93 12.02 8.90 0.98
C PHE A 93 12.39 8.13 -0.31
N LYS A 94 12.34 6.81 -0.25
CA LYS A 94 12.58 5.97 -1.44
C LYS A 94 11.47 6.19 -2.47
N ASP A 95 10.24 6.10 -2.04
CA ASP A 95 9.08 6.21 -2.93
C ASP A 95 8.96 7.64 -3.48
N PHE A 96 9.34 8.66 -2.70
CA PHE A 96 9.47 10.04 -3.14
C PHE A 96 10.40 10.18 -4.36
N ILE A 97 11.58 9.55 -4.31
CA ILE A 97 12.54 9.61 -5.43
C ILE A 97 11.94 9.00 -6.69
N VAL A 98 11.28 7.84 -6.59
CA VAL A 98 10.60 7.20 -7.72
C VAL A 98 9.57 8.14 -8.34
N VAL A 99 8.69 8.73 -7.53
CA VAL A 99 7.65 9.64 -8.01
C VAL A 99 8.28 10.90 -8.65
N GLN A 100 9.35 11.46 -8.05
CA GLN A 100 10.01 12.62 -8.66
C GLN A 100 10.67 12.30 -10.00
N ILE A 101 11.31 11.14 -10.16
CA ILE A 101 11.87 10.70 -11.45
C ILE A 101 10.76 10.64 -12.50
N LEU A 102 9.64 9.99 -12.21
CA LEU A 102 8.51 9.86 -13.13
C LEU A 102 7.94 11.23 -13.52
N LYS A 103 7.77 12.13 -12.56
CA LYS A 103 7.30 13.50 -12.79
C LYS A 103 8.29 14.31 -13.62
N CYS A 104 9.60 14.22 -13.34
CA CYS A 104 10.63 14.90 -14.12
C CYS A 104 10.72 14.38 -15.57
N MET A 105 10.36 13.13 -15.80
CA MET A 105 10.25 12.56 -17.14
C MET A 105 8.95 12.91 -17.86
N GLY A 106 8.03 13.65 -17.21
CA GLY A 106 6.77 14.11 -17.80
C GLY A 106 5.61 13.13 -17.76
N TYR A 107 5.75 12.00 -17.05
CA TYR A 107 4.69 11.01 -16.97
C TYR A 107 3.55 11.44 -16.02
N LYS A 108 2.32 11.10 -16.40
CA LYS A 108 1.17 11.22 -15.50
C LYS A 108 1.25 10.14 -14.43
N VAL A 109 1.19 10.55 -13.17
CA VAL A 109 1.29 9.63 -12.03
C VAL A 109 0.02 9.73 -11.19
N ILE A 110 -0.55 8.57 -10.86
CA ILE A 110 -1.62 8.42 -9.88
C ILE A 110 -1.09 7.61 -8.71
N VAL A 111 -1.35 8.07 -7.51
CA VAL A 111 -0.89 7.45 -6.27
C VAL A 111 -2.05 6.81 -5.54
N HIS A 112 -1.94 5.54 -5.18
CA HIS A 112 -2.91 4.86 -4.33
C HIS A 112 -2.30 4.52 -2.97
N TYR A 113 -2.82 5.15 -1.93
CA TYR A 113 -2.36 4.89 -0.55
C TYR A 113 -3.12 3.74 0.09
N HIS A 114 -2.38 2.70 0.50
CA HIS A 114 -2.87 1.60 1.34
C HIS A 114 -2.53 1.80 2.83
N ASN A 115 -1.95 2.92 3.20
CA ASN A 115 -1.62 3.29 4.57
C ASN A 115 -1.85 4.78 4.79
N LYS A 116 -1.86 5.21 6.04
CA LYS A 116 -1.88 6.62 6.47
C LYS A 116 -0.56 6.96 7.17
N GLY A 117 -0.26 8.24 7.34
CA GLY A 117 0.90 8.69 8.10
C GLY A 117 1.45 10.04 7.67
N VAL A 118 0.90 10.69 6.64
CA VAL A 118 1.34 12.00 6.20
C VAL A 118 1.16 13.03 7.31
N SER A 119 0.00 13.06 7.97
CA SER A 119 -0.30 13.97 9.08
C SER A 119 0.66 13.81 10.27
N ALA A 120 1.13 12.58 10.53
CA ALA A 120 2.08 12.31 11.63
C ALA A 120 3.47 12.92 11.41
N TYR A 121 3.85 13.18 10.16
CA TYR A 121 5.17 13.71 9.81
C TYR A 121 5.14 15.16 9.29
N GLN A 122 3.97 15.71 8.97
CA GLN A 122 3.83 17.01 8.32
C GLN A 122 4.34 18.20 9.14
N SER A 123 4.47 18.06 10.46
CA SER A 123 5.05 19.09 11.35
C SER A 123 6.57 19.21 11.20
N LYS A 124 7.24 18.16 10.71
CA LYS A 124 8.69 18.16 10.49
C LYS A 124 8.98 18.91 9.18
N TRP A 125 9.81 19.95 9.22
CA TRP A 125 10.06 20.85 8.07
C TRP A 125 10.51 20.11 6.81
N VAL A 126 11.41 19.08 6.94
CA VAL A 126 11.87 18.27 5.81
C VAL A 126 10.71 17.53 5.15
N TYR A 127 9.88 16.83 5.95
CA TYR A 127 8.71 16.12 5.44
C TYR A 127 7.70 17.08 4.80
N ASN A 128 7.42 18.24 5.45
CA ASN A 128 6.50 19.23 4.91
C ASN A 128 6.96 19.74 3.53
N PHE A 129 8.26 20.04 3.38
CA PHE A 129 8.83 20.44 2.09
C PHE A 129 8.70 19.34 1.04
N LEU A 130 9.06 18.11 1.40
CA LEU A 130 8.99 16.97 0.49
C LEU A 130 7.54 16.61 0.12
N TYR A 131 6.60 16.67 1.06
CA TYR A 131 5.18 16.43 0.77
C TYR A 131 4.60 17.47 -0.18
N LYS A 132 4.91 18.76 -0.02
CA LYS A 132 4.51 19.80 -0.99
C LYS A 132 4.96 19.45 -2.41
N ARG A 133 6.19 18.98 -2.55
CA ARG A 133 6.77 18.57 -3.83
C ARG A 133 6.17 17.25 -4.34
N PHE A 134 5.98 16.29 -3.42
CA PHE A 134 5.41 14.98 -3.75
C PHE A 134 4.01 15.11 -4.34
N PHE A 135 3.12 15.78 -3.61
CA PHE A 135 1.70 15.86 -3.95
C PHE A 135 1.38 16.85 -5.09
N SER A 136 2.31 17.71 -5.48
CA SER A 136 2.04 18.65 -6.59
C SER A 136 1.69 17.91 -7.87
N ASN A 137 0.56 18.30 -8.51
CA ASN A 137 0.08 17.74 -9.78
C ASN A 137 -0.13 16.21 -9.76
N LEU A 138 -0.57 15.64 -8.65
CA LEU A 138 -0.94 14.23 -8.54
C LEU A 138 -2.44 14.07 -8.34
N LYS A 139 -2.99 13.01 -8.91
CA LYS A 139 -4.27 12.43 -8.51
C LYS A 139 -3.99 11.32 -7.48
N ILE A 140 -4.83 11.28 -6.45
CA ILE A 140 -4.64 10.36 -5.32
C ILE A 140 -5.86 9.48 -5.14
N ILE A 141 -5.64 8.19 -4.95
CA ILE A 141 -6.65 7.23 -4.56
C ILE A 141 -6.47 6.92 -3.08
N LEU A 142 -7.56 6.97 -2.32
CA LEU A 142 -7.61 6.61 -0.90
C LEU A 142 -8.60 5.47 -0.69
N LEU A 143 -8.37 4.65 0.34
CA LEU A 143 -9.24 3.51 0.68
C LEU A 143 -10.58 3.94 1.27
N ALA A 144 -10.68 5.12 1.85
CA ALA A 144 -11.89 5.65 2.48
C ALA A 144 -11.84 7.18 2.57
N GLU A 145 -13.01 7.81 2.61
CA GLU A 145 -13.17 9.27 2.70
C GLU A 145 -12.45 9.87 3.93
N ASN A 146 -12.54 9.18 5.06
CA ASN A 146 -11.91 9.64 6.30
C ASN A 146 -10.38 9.76 6.22
N LEU A 147 -9.73 9.09 5.26
CA LEU A 147 -8.29 9.17 5.05
C LEU A 147 -7.87 10.48 4.38
N TYR A 148 -8.81 11.22 3.79
CA TYR A 148 -8.52 12.55 3.23
C TYR A 148 -7.91 13.50 4.26
N LYS A 149 -8.35 13.43 5.52
CA LYS A 149 -7.82 14.26 6.61
C LYS A 149 -6.29 14.11 6.79
N ASP A 150 -5.72 12.96 6.41
CA ASP A 150 -4.28 12.69 6.51
C ASP A 150 -3.46 13.53 5.53
N ILE A 151 -4.02 13.86 4.36
CA ILE A 151 -3.33 14.53 3.25
C ILE A 151 -3.94 15.89 2.85
N ALA A 152 -5.03 16.30 3.48
CA ALA A 152 -5.81 17.50 3.12
C ALA A 152 -4.99 18.81 3.07
N LYS A 153 -3.86 18.85 3.80
CA LYS A 153 -2.92 19.99 3.76
C LYS A 153 -2.25 20.17 2.38
N TYR A 154 -2.15 19.09 1.59
CA TYR A 154 -1.32 19.08 0.38
C TYR A 154 -2.10 18.81 -0.91
N VAL A 155 -3.32 18.24 -0.80
CA VAL A 155 -4.10 17.78 -1.95
C VAL A 155 -5.52 18.32 -1.83
N LYS A 156 -6.05 18.86 -2.92
CA LYS A 156 -7.44 19.32 -2.98
C LYS A 156 -8.39 18.12 -3.08
N ARG A 157 -9.63 18.29 -2.57
CA ARG A 157 -10.63 17.21 -2.62
C ARG A 157 -10.96 16.75 -4.03
N GLU A 158 -10.93 17.64 -5.00
CA GLU A 158 -11.18 17.38 -6.43
C GLU A 158 -10.15 16.44 -7.08
N ASP A 159 -8.96 16.30 -6.46
CA ASP A 159 -7.89 15.41 -6.92
C ASP A 159 -7.90 14.04 -6.24
N ILE A 160 -8.94 13.77 -5.42
CA ILE A 160 -9.06 12.53 -4.64
C ILE A 160 -10.14 11.64 -5.22
N TYR A 161 -9.78 10.37 -5.36
CA TYR A 161 -10.68 9.27 -5.67
C TYR A 161 -10.74 8.30 -4.49
N ILE A 162 -11.90 7.70 -4.26
CA ILE A 162 -12.08 6.69 -3.20
C ILE A 162 -12.22 5.32 -3.85
N CYS A 163 -11.30 4.42 -3.49
CA CYS A 163 -11.32 3.03 -3.93
C CYS A 163 -10.92 2.12 -2.77
N PRO A 164 -11.89 1.49 -2.09
CA PRO A 164 -11.63 0.56 -1.00
C PRO A 164 -10.87 -0.69 -1.47
N ASN A 165 -10.16 -1.35 -0.53
CA ASN A 165 -9.63 -2.67 -0.80
C ASN A 165 -10.76 -3.66 -1.06
N GLY A 166 -10.58 -4.53 -2.04
CA GLY A 166 -11.41 -5.68 -2.32
C GLY A 166 -10.64 -6.98 -2.16
N ILE A 167 -11.35 -8.07 -2.04
CA ILE A 167 -10.81 -9.43 -2.11
C ILE A 167 -11.57 -10.20 -3.19
N PRO A 168 -10.92 -11.14 -3.89
CA PRO A 168 -11.63 -12.02 -4.82
C PRO A 168 -12.75 -12.77 -4.11
N ASN A 169 -13.89 -12.89 -4.75
CA ASN A 169 -14.99 -13.69 -4.23
C ASN A 169 -14.70 -15.17 -4.42
N SER A 170 -13.86 -15.72 -3.52
CA SER A 170 -13.47 -17.13 -3.53
C SER A 170 -14.48 -18.04 -2.84
N CYS A 171 -15.42 -17.49 -2.09
CA CYS A 171 -16.46 -18.24 -1.41
C CYS A 171 -17.64 -18.50 -2.35
N LYS A 172 -17.47 -19.42 -3.30
CA LYS A 172 -18.61 -20.05 -4.03
C LYS A 172 -19.32 -21.12 -3.20
N GLU A 173 -18.75 -21.52 -2.08
CA GLU A 173 -19.38 -22.47 -1.16
C GLU A 173 -20.22 -21.69 -0.16
N GLU A 174 -21.49 -22.06 -0.07
CA GLU A 174 -22.38 -21.63 0.99
C GLU A 174 -21.67 -21.71 2.34
N LEU A 175 -21.64 -20.61 3.07
CA LEU A 175 -21.25 -20.60 4.48
C LEU A 175 -22.18 -21.57 5.20
N LYS A 176 -21.81 -22.86 5.17
CA LYS A 176 -22.55 -23.90 5.86
C LYS A 176 -22.69 -23.49 7.31
N ALA A 177 -23.91 -23.32 7.68
CA ALA A 177 -24.49 -23.23 9.00
C ALA A 177 -23.54 -22.70 10.11
N ARG A 178 -23.88 -21.55 10.68
CA ARG A 178 -23.37 -21.12 11.98
C ARG A 178 -23.34 -22.33 12.91
N ARG A 179 -22.14 -22.82 13.22
CA ARG A 179 -21.99 -23.77 14.31
C ARG A 179 -22.52 -23.09 15.55
N ASN A 180 -23.60 -23.61 16.11
CA ASN A 180 -24.08 -23.22 17.43
C ASN A 180 -23.05 -23.74 18.43
N ASN A 181 -22.00 -22.99 18.67
CA ASN A 181 -21.00 -23.33 19.68
C ASN A 181 -21.53 -22.80 21.00
N GLU A 182 -21.67 -23.66 21.99
CA GLU A 182 -22.04 -23.29 23.36
C GLU A 182 -20.99 -22.34 23.97
N VAL A 183 -19.73 -22.44 23.51
CA VAL A 183 -18.61 -21.58 23.92
C VAL A 183 -18.24 -20.64 22.77
N PRO A 184 -18.15 -19.31 23.00
CA PRO A 184 -17.73 -18.36 21.99
C PRO A 184 -16.30 -18.63 21.52
N HIS A 185 -16.09 -18.70 20.18
CA HIS A 185 -14.76 -18.81 19.58
C HIS A 185 -14.30 -17.43 19.12
N LEU A 186 -13.18 -16.97 19.66
CA LEU A 186 -12.56 -15.69 19.30
C LEU A 186 -11.43 -15.92 18.28
N LEU A 187 -11.53 -15.27 17.13
CA LEU A 187 -10.49 -15.32 16.09
C LEU A 187 -9.72 -13.99 16.03
N PHE A 188 -8.40 -14.04 16.26
CA PHE A 188 -7.51 -12.92 16.02
C PHE A 188 -6.84 -13.07 14.64
N LEU A 189 -7.43 -12.43 13.62
CA LEU A 189 -6.94 -12.50 12.25
C LEU A 189 -5.98 -11.34 11.96
N SER A 190 -4.72 -11.47 12.38
CA SER A 190 -3.66 -10.49 12.12
C SER A 190 -2.27 -11.11 12.35
N ASN A 191 -1.22 -10.42 11.92
CA ASN A 191 0.13 -10.75 12.37
C ASN A 191 0.24 -10.55 13.89
N LEU A 192 0.91 -11.47 14.60
CA LEU A 192 1.09 -11.41 16.05
C LEU A 192 2.12 -10.31 16.43
N LEU A 193 1.74 -9.06 16.21
CA LEU A 193 2.53 -7.88 16.55
C LEU A 193 1.83 -7.08 17.66
N ILE A 194 2.60 -6.54 18.59
CA ILE A 194 2.09 -5.68 19.68
C ILE A 194 1.26 -4.52 19.10
N SER A 195 1.74 -3.90 18.02
CA SER A 195 1.05 -2.81 17.31
C SER A 195 -0.29 -3.20 16.68
N LYS A 196 -0.60 -4.49 16.60
CA LYS A 196 -1.89 -5.03 16.11
C LYS A 196 -2.86 -5.36 17.25
N GLY A 197 -2.46 -5.13 18.51
CA GLY A 197 -3.33 -5.27 19.67
C GLY A 197 -3.47 -6.70 20.20
N VAL A 198 -2.58 -7.63 19.84
CA VAL A 198 -2.64 -9.01 20.36
C VAL A 198 -2.55 -9.07 21.89
N THR A 199 -1.69 -8.24 22.49
CA THR A 199 -1.56 -8.14 23.96
C THR A 199 -2.84 -7.59 24.58
N VAL A 200 -3.46 -6.59 23.98
CA VAL A 200 -4.74 -6.02 24.46
C VAL A 200 -5.85 -7.07 24.44
N LEU A 201 -5.90 -7.92 23.41
CA LEU A 201 -6.85 -9.03 23.36
C LEU A 201 -6.61 -10.03 24.47
N LEU A 202 -5.34 -10.43 24.70
CA LEU A 202 -4.99 -11.38 25.76
C LEU A 202 -5.30 -10.83 27.15
N ASP A 203 -5.02 -9.55 27.40
CA ASP A 203 -5.36 -8.87 28.66
C ASP A 203 -6.89 -8.81 28.88
N ALA A 204 -7.64 -8.52 27.82
CA ALA A 204 -9.10 -8.53 27.87
C ALA A 204 -9.66 -9.93 28.21
N LEU A 205 -9.12 -10.98 27.58
CA LEU A 205 -9.50 -12.37 27.88
C LEU A 205 -9.17 -12.76 29.31
N LYS A 206 -8.02 -12.32 29.84
CA LYS A 206 -7.66 -12.55 31.24
C LYS A 206 -8.67 -11.91 32.19
N ILE A 207 -9.07 -10.65 31.93
CA ILE A 207 -10.08 -9.93 32.74
C ILE A 207 -11.43 -10.65 32.70
N LEU A 208 -11.85 -11.13 31.50
CA LEU A 208 -13.10 -11.87 31.36
C LEU A 208 -13.08 -13.17 32.18
N LYS A 209 -11.96 -13.91 32.12
CA LYS A 209 -11.79 -15.13 32.92
C LYS A 209 -11.83 -14.86 34.43
N GLU A 210 -11.17 -13.79 34.90
CA GLU A 210 -11.19 -13.39 36.31
C GLU A 210 -12.57 -12.96 36.81
N LYS A 211 -13.44 -12.50 35.89
CA LYS A 211 -14.84 -12.13 36.16
C LYS A 211 -15.83 -13.29 35.96
N GLU A 212 -15.34 -14.50 35.80
CA GLU A 212 -16.15 -15.73 35.61
C GLU A 212 -17.10 -15.69 34.38
N TYR A 213 -16.80 -14.85 33.39
CA TYR A 213 -17.43 -14.98 32.10
C TYR A 213 -16.76 -16.16 31.36
N THR A 214 -17.36 -17.32 31.42
CA THR A 214 -16.95 -18.55 30.70
C THR A 214 -17.79 -18.75 29.45
#